data_d8e257290f23c7698961985dc9db8158
#
_entry.id   d8e257290f23c7698961985dc9db8158
#
_cell.length_a   1.000
_cell.length_b   1.000
_cell.length_c   1.000
_cell.angle_alpha   90.00
_cell.angle_beta   90.00
_cell.angle_gamma   90.00
#
_symmetry.space_group_name_H-M   'P 1'
#
loop_
_entity.id
_entity.type
_entity.pdbx_description
1 polymer ?
#
loop_
_entity_poly.entity_id
_entity_poly.type
_entity_poly.pdbx_seq_one_letter_code
_entity_poly.pdbx_strand_id
1 'polypeptide(L)'
;MRTILALILLGTTAALAAELPAIPNAPIAKKKELLFSDDFEAATPAKQWHKVVPTFAFEKGMLKGTQTRDQNIPAAEGKPAVTAHAAVHGLEIPTKDSVVEVRIRLDGATFASVEFDDRKYTGAHYGHICLAQVRTNGVTIIDQRDGNMRNDIYEMSKDPAKKAERAQLLKGRQITYPAKVESGVWHTLVVETVGDAMRVTLDGKPAAYLKSSGIGHATKSKIELGVGGKDGYFDDIKVWNAEPAAP
;
A
#
# COMPACT_ATOMS: atom_id res chain seq x y z
N MET A 1 -68.65 10.44 11.45
CA MET A 1 -67.24 10.72 11.37
C MET A 1 -66.49 9.37 11.27
N ARG A 2 -65.94 9.04 10.10
CA ARG A 2 -65.15 7.82 9.89
C ARG A 2 -63.65 8.22 9.85
N THR A 3 -62.90 7.81 10.85
CA THR A 3 -61.47 8.07 10.98
C THR A 3 -60.73 7.02 10.16
N ILE A 4 -60.03 7.45 9.09
CA ILE A 4 -59.16 6.61 8.27
C ILE A 4 -57.78 6.60 8.93
N LEU A 5 -57.34 5.45 9.40
CA LEU A 5 -56.02 5.23 9.94
C LEU A 5 -55.08 4.87 8.77
N ALA A 6 -54.19 5.79 8.41
CA ALA A 6 -53.19 5.52 7.38
C ALA A 6 -51.99 4.79 8.01
N LEU A 7 -51.77 3.55 7.60
CA LEU A 7 -50.63 2.73 8.00
C LEU A 7 -49.42 3.10 7.12
N ILE A 8 -48.44 3.81 7.66
CA ILE A 8 -47.17 4.11 6.97
C ILE A 8 -46.25 2.90 7.14
N LEU A 9 -46.06 2.11 6.09
CA LEU A 9 -45.02 1.10 6.02
C LEU A 9 -43.66 1.79 5.80
N LEU A 10 -42.85 1.89 6.86
CA LEU A 10 -41.42 2.21 6.71
C LEU A 10 -40.67 0.97 6.16
N GLY A 11 -40.42 0.98 4.87
CA GLY A 11 -39.50 0.01 4.24
C GLY A 11 -38.07 0.32 4.61
N THR A 12 -37.48 -0.46 5.51
CA THR A 12 -36.02 -0.43 5.76
C THR A 12 -35.32 -1.11 4.61
N THR A 13 -34.78 -0.33 3.68
CA THR A 13 -33.83 -0.82 2.68
C THR A 13 -32.52 -1.10 3.40
N ALA A 14 -32.27 -2.36 3.78
CA ALA A 14 -30.94 -2.82 4.18
C ALA A 14 -30.03 -2.71 2.95
N ALA A 15 -29.10 -1.76 2.96
CA ALA A 15 -28.03 -1.72 1.99
C ALA A 15 -27.18 -3.00 2.21
N LEU A 16 -27.27 -3.96 1.30
CA LEU A 16 -26.34 -5.10 1.28
C LEU A 16 -24.93 -4.52 1.09
N ALA A 17 -24.11 -4.60 2.13
CA ALA A 17 -22.67 -4.38 2.00
C ALA A 17 -22.15 -5.39 0.97
N ALA A 18 -21.50 -4.92 -0.09
CA ALA A 18 -20.91 -5.81 -1.09
C ALA A 18 -19.93 -6.75 -0.39
N GLU A 19 -20.13 -8.06 -0.57
CA GLU A 19 -19.27 -9.08 0.01
C GLU A 19 -17.86 -8.94 -0.57
N LEU A 20 -16.85 -8.97 0.31
CA LEU A 20 -15.45 -8.90 -0.12
C LEU A 20 -15.09 -10.16 -0.91
N PRO A 21 -14.32 -10.07 -2.01
CA PRO A 21 -13.85 -11.24 -2.73
C PRO A 21 -13.09 -12.20 -1.81
N ALA A 22 -13.24 -13.51 -2.05
CA ALA A 22 -12.48 -14.50 -1.30
C ALA A 22 -10.97 -14.34 -1.54
N ILE A 23 -10.18 -14.39 -0.47
CA ILE A 23 -8.71 -14.37 -0.57
C ILE A 23 -8.25 -15.80 -0.87
N PRO A 24 -7.40 -16.04 -1.89
CA PRO A 24 -6.81 -17.36 -2.12
C PRO A 24 -6.08 -17.88 -0.88
N ASN A 25 -6.40 -19.08 -0.43
CA ASN A 25 -5.73 -19.71 0.72
C ASN A 25 -4.26 -20.05 0.40
N ALA A 26 -4.03 -20.60 -0.78
CA ALA A 26 -2.67 -20.89 -1.26
C ALA A 26 -1.97 -19.63 -1.77
N PRO A 27 -0.62 -19.58 -1.73
CA PRO A 27 0.15 -18.56 -2.42
C PRO A 27 -0.19 -18.49 -3.92
N ILE A 28 -0.22 -17.28 -4.48
CA ILE A 28 -0.38 -17.07 -5.93
C ILE A 28 0.97 -17.05 -6.65
N ALA A 29 2.06 -16.92 -5.90
CA ALA A 29 3.42 -16.80 -6.39
C ALA A 29 4.29 -17.95 -5.89
N LYS A 30 5.11 -18.51 -6.79
CA LYS A 30 6.23 -19.39 -6.45
C LYS A 30 7.52 -18.58 -6.48
N LYS A 31 8.22 -18.53 -5.34
CA LYS A 31 9.54 -17.88 -5.20
C LYS A 31 10.56 -18.53 -6.13
N LYS A 32 11.35 -17.70 -6.83
CA LYS A 32 12.44 -18.12 -7.71
C LYS A 32 13.77 -17.64 -7.11
N GLU A 33 14.48 -16.81 -7.82
CA GLU A 33 15.74 -16.24 -7.41
C GLU A 33 15.56 -15.22 -6.28
N LEU A 34 16.38 -15.32 -5.23
CA LEU A 34 16.48 -14.27 -4.20
C LEU A 34 17.28 -13.09 -4.79
N LEU A 35 16.62 -11.95 -4.97
CA LEU A 35 17.21 -10.75 -5.55
C LEU A 35 17.88 -9.87 -4.50
N PHE A 36 17.34 -9.88 -3.29
CA PHE A 36 17.81 -9.02 -2.19
C PHE A 36 17.40 -9.58 -0.84
N SER A 37 18.27 -9.37 0.15
CA SER A 37 17.93 -9.54 1.58
C SER A 37 18.72 -8.54 2.42
N ASP A 38 18.10 -8.02 3.48
CA ASP A 38 18.72 -7.15 4.45
C ASP A 38 18.05 -7.37 5.82
N ASP A 39 18.88 -7.64 6.83
CA ASP A 39 18.48 -7.77 8.23
C ASP A 39 18.82 -6.50 9.05
N PHE A 40 19.28 -5.45 8.35
CA PHE A 40 19.64 -4.14 8.88
C PHE A 40 20.72 -4.16 9.99
N GLU A 41 21.41 -5.27 10.20
CA GLU A 41 22.49 -5.40 11.20
C GLU A 41 23.82 -4.83 10.71
N ALA A 42 23.96 -4.60 9.40
CA ALA A 42 25.18 -4.05 8.83
C ALA A 42 25.39 -2.59 9.23
N ALA A 43 26.63 -2.24 9.60
CA ALA A 43 27.00 -0.86 9.97
C ALA A 43 26.79 0.15 8.82
N THR A 44 26.80 -0.31 7.58
CA THR A 44 26.57 0.51 6.38
C THR A 44 25.40 -0.06 5.60
N PRO A 45 24.38 0.76 5.27
CA PRO A 45 23.26 0.33 4.45
C PRO A 45 23.72 -0.22 3.10
N ALA A 46 23.01 -1.23 2.59
CA ALA A 46 23.25 -1.75 1.26
C ALA A 46 23.07 -0.63 0.20
N LYS A 47 23.88 -0.67 -0.84
CA LYS A 47 23.93 0.37 -1.90
C LYS A 47 22.61 0.55 -2.66
N GLN A 48 21.74 -0.44 -2.62
CA GLN A 48 20.42 -0.41 -3.25
C GLN A 48 19.43 0.50 -2.51
N TRP A 49 19.68 0.80 -1.23
CA TRP A 49 18.86 1.72 -0.46
C TRP A 49 19.09 3.17 -0.84
N HIS A 50 18.01 3.94 -0.92
CA HIS A 50 18.09 5.40 -1.09
C HIS A 50 16.97 6.11 -0.31
N LYS A 51 17.24 7.33 0.12
CA LYS A 51 16.27 8.18 0.81
C LYS A 51 15.37 8.88 -0.20
N VAL A 52 14.06 8.64 -0.14
CA VAL A 52 13.06 9.36 -0.91
C VAL A 52 12.56 10.56 -0.10
N VAL A 53 12.12 10.31 1.14
CA VAL A 53 11.82 11.35 2.13
C VAL A 53 12.76 11.08 3.33
N PRO A 54 13.62 12.04 3.72
CA PRO A 54 14.74 11.77 4.62
C PRO A 54 14.32 11.67 6.10
N THR A 55 13.38 10.78 6.40
CA THR A 55 12.81 10.55 7.73
C THR A 55 12.99 9.10 8.18
N PHE A 56 13.82 8.33 7.46
CA PHE A 56 14.23 6.98 7.84
C PHE A 56 15.62 6.98 8.47
N ALA A 57 15.80 6.13 9.48
CA ALA A 57 17.05 5.85 10.13
C ALA A 57 17.30 4.35 10.24
N PHE A 58 18.55 3.93 10.09
CA PHE A 58 19.01 2.59 10.44
C PHE A 58 19.43 2.65 11.90
N GLU A 59 18.74 1.95 12.78
CA GLU A 59 19.06 1.96 14.21
C GLU A 59 18.75 0.61 14.87
N LYS A 60 19.68 0.12 15.69
CA LYS A 60 19.50 -1.10 16.48
C LYS A 60 19.10 -2.32 15.65
N GLY A 61 19.72 -2.52 14.48
CA GLY A 61 19.40 -3.63 13.59
C GLY A 61 18.00 -3.52 12.94
N MET A 62 17.47 -2.31 12.76
CA MET A 62 16.14 -2.09 12.18
C MET A 62 16.15 -0.86 11.28
N LEU A 63 15.26 -0.82 10.31
CA LEU A 63 14.95 0.38 9.54
C LEU A 63 13.72 1.07 10.15
N LYS A 64 13.93 2.25 10.74
CA LYS A 64 12.89 3.05 11.37
C LYS A 64 12.42 4.17 10.45
N GLY A 65 11.11 4.28 10.23
CA GLY A 65 10.48 5.39 9.54
C GLY A 65 9.61 6.21 10.49
N THR A 66 9.66 7.56 10.34
CA THR A 66 8.82 8.50 11.07
C THR A 66 8.32 9.56 10.11
N GLN A 67 7.01 9.74 10.01
CA GLN A 67 6.45 10.82 9.20
C GLN A 67 6.70 12.17 9.88
N THR A 68 7.43 13.06 9.20
CA THR A 68 7.69 14.44 9.68
C THR A 68 6.96 15.50 8.86
N ARG A 69 6.36 15.11 7.73
CA ARG A 69 5.57 15.97 6.85
C ARG A 69 4.09 15.53 6.91
N ASP A 70 3.48 15.71 8.07
CA ASP A 70 2.10 15.27 8.34
C ASP A 70 1.03 16.29 7.91
N GLN A 71 1.44 17.52 7.57
CA GLN A 71 0.54 18.61 7.17
C GLN A 71 1.05 19.33 5.92
N ASN A 72 0.09 19.88 5.15
CA ASN A 72 0.40 20.84 4.10
C ASN A 72 0.69 22.20 4.74
N ILE A 73 1.86 22.77 4.43
CA ILE A 73 2.25 24.12 4.89
C ILE A 73 2.28 25.00 3.64
N PRO A 74 1.45 26.07 3.57
CA PRO A 74 1.49 27.02 2.46
C PRO A 74 2.85 27.69 2.32
N ALA A 75 3.19 28.13 1.12
CA ALA A 75 4.37 28.95 0.90
C ALA A 75 4.28 30.25 1.72
N ALA A 76 5.40 30.67 2.31
CA ALA A 76 5.57 31.93 2.99
C ALA A 76 6.80 32.66 2.43
N GLU A 77 7.00 33.93 2.80
CA GLU A 77 8.15 34.71 2.34
C GLU A 77 9.47 33.96 2.62
N GLY A 78 10.24 33.68 1.55
CA GLY A 78 11.51 32.96 1.62
C GLY A 78 11.41 31.47 1.92
N LYS A 79 10.18 30.88 2.00
CA LYS A 79 9.98 29.45 2.27
C LYS A 79 9.01 28.84 1.25
N PRO A 80 9.40 27.77 0.53
CA PRO A 80 8.51 27.07 -0.38
C PRO A 80 7.39 26.36 0.39
N ALA A 81 6.27 26.07 -0.30
CA ALA A 81 5.22 25.22 0.24
C ALA A 81 5.77 23.82 0.56
N VAL A 82 5.29 23.22 1.64
CA VAL A 82 5.57 21.83 1.99
C VAL A 82 4.29 21.03 1.85
N THR A 83 4.32 19.98 1.03
CA THR A 83 3.20 19.04 0.89
C THR A 83 3.33 17.93 1.92
N ALA A 84 2.22 17.60 2.58
CA ALA A 84 2.15 16.42 3.45
C ALA A 84 2.59 15.17 2.68
N HIS A 85 3.41 14.33 3.30
CA HIS A 85 3.93 13.13 2.68
C HIS A 85 4.29 12.09 3.74
N ALA A 86 4.02 10.82 3.48
CA ALA A 86 4.52 9.74 4.31
C ALA A 86 6.06 9.75 4.32
N ALA A 87 6.68 9.16 5.34
CA ALA A 87 8.08 8.77 5.27
C ALA A 87 8.22 7.67 4.21
N VAL A 88 9.21 7.76 3.33
CA VAL A 88 9.44 6.79 2.24
C VAL A 88 10.91 6.49 2.09
N HIS A 89 11.26 5.21 2.06
CA HIS A 89 12.62 4.71 1.82
C HIS A 89 12.59 3.71 0.66
N GLY A 90 13.40 3.96 -0.37
CA GLY A 90 13.38 3.22 -1.61
C GLY A 90 14.46 2.15 -1.68
N LEU A 91 14.12 1.02 -2.30
CA LEU A 91 14.99 -0.10 -2.62
C LEU A 91 15.03 -0.28 -4.15
N GLU A 92 16.19 -0.06 -4.77
CA GLU A 92 16.41 -0.18 -6.22
C GLU A 92 16.58 -1.64 -6.62
N ILE A 93 15.46 -2.36 -6.73
CA ILE A 93 15.42 -3.75 -7.19
C ILE A 93 14.33 -3.87 -8.27
N PRO A 94 14.71 -4.05 -9.53
CA PRO A 94 13.75 -4.23 -10.60
C PRO A 94 13.09 -5.61 -10.52
N THR A 95 11.76 -5.62 -10.60
CA THR A 95 10.94 -6.83 -10.61
C THR A 95 9.83 -6.71 -11.65
N LYS A 96 9.22 -7.84 -12.03
CA LYS A 96 7.93 -7.91 -12.69
C LYS A 96 6.94 -8.58 -11.74
N ASP A 97 7.05 -9.89 -11.62
CA ASP A 97 6.35 -10.69 -10.62
C ASP A 97 7.32 -10.96 -9.47
N SER A 98 6.86 -10.81 -8.24
CA SER A 98 7.76 -10.85 -7.08
C SER A 98 7.06 -11.30 -5.82
N VAL A 99 7.87 -11.75 -4.86
CA VAL A 99 7.46 -11.91 -3.47
C VAL A 99 8.36 -11.03 -2.62
N VAL A 100 7.75 -10.15 -1.83
CA VAL A 100 8.41 -9.35 -0.79
C VAL A 100 7.96 -9.88 0.55
N GLU A 101 8.91 -10.28 1.38
CA GLU A 101 8.69 -10.67 2.77
C GLU A 101 9.45 -9.70 3.65
N VAL A 102 8.80 -9.18 4.68
CA VAL A 102 9.37 -8.18 5.58
C VAL A 102 8.67 -8.24 6.93
N ARG A 103 9.42 -8.07 8.00
CA ARG A 103 8.84 -7.86 9.33
C ARG A 103 8.50 -6.39 9.48
N ILE A 104 7.32 -6.11 10.05
CA ILE A 104 6.83 -4.76 10.30
C ILE A 104 6.38 -4.61 11.75
N ARG A 105 6.53 -3.40 12.31
CA ARG A 105 5.99 -3.03 13.62
C ARG A 105 5.48 -1.59 13.60
N LEU A 106 4.27 -1.38 14.09
CA LEU A 106 3.63 -0.06 14.16
C LEU A 106 3.71 0.48 15.60
N ASP A 107 4.58 1.45 15.87
CA ASP A 107 4.71 2.11 17.17
C ASP A 107 4.06 3.51 17.11
N GLY A 108 2.73 3.53 16.99
CA GLY A 108 1.97 4.76 16.75
C GLY A 108 1.97 5.21 15.29
N ALA A 109 2.58 4.47 14.37
CA ALA A 109 2.35 4.64 12.94
C ALA A 109 0.89 4.36 12.59
N THR A 110 0.32 5.18 11.71
CA THR A 110 -1.03 4.95 11.19
C THR A 110 -1.07 3.88 10.11
N PHE A 111 0.07 3.64 9.46
CA PHE A 111 0.28 2.55 8.53
C PHE A 111 1.77 2.26 8.28
N ALA A 112 2.06 1.05 7.82
CA ALA A 112 3.26 0.68 7.08
C ALA A 112 2.85 0.15 5.70
N SER A 113 3.69 0.37 4.67
CA SER A 113 3.40 -0.08 3.31
C SER A 113 4.62 -0.65 2.59
N VAL A 114 4.34 -1.55 1.65
CA VAL A 114 5.25 -1.98 0.58
C VAL A 114 4.63 -1.50 -0.73
N GLU A 115 5.33 -0.65 -1.44
CA GLU A 115 4.90 0.00 -2.67
C GLU A 115 5.83 -0.38 -3.81
N PHE A 116 5.29 -0.48 -5.01
CA PHE A 116 6.02 -0.81 -6.22
C PHE A 116 5.86 0.32 -7.23
N ASP A 117 6.99 0.81 -7.74
CA ASP A 117 7.03 1.90 -8.69
C ASP A 117 7.85 1.56 -9.94
N ASP A 118 7.58 2.26 -11.03
CA ASP A 118 8.47 2.29 -12.18
C ASP A 118 8.90 3.72 -12.50
N ARG A 119 10.18 4.03 -12.25
CA ARG A 119 10.76 5.37 -12.50
C ARG A 119 10.62 5.86 -13.93
N LYS A 120 10.45 4.94 -14.91
CA LYS A 120 10.31 5.29 -16.33
C LYS A 120 8.86 5.43 -16.76
N TYR A 121 7.92 5.03 -15.92
CA TYR A 121 6.50 5.11 -16.26
C TYR A 121 5.96 6.50 -15.98
N THR A 122 5.50 7.19 -17.03
CA THR A 122 4.99 8.56 -16.96
C THR A 122 3.46 8.66 -16.95
N GLY A 123 2.74 7.54 -17.03
CA GLY A 123 1.27 7.52 -17.04
C GLY A 123 0.64 7.65 -15.66
N ALA A 124 1.43 7.49 -14.59
CA ALA A 124 1.02 7.71 -13.21
C ALA A 124 1.95 8.71 -12.51
N HIS A 125 1.41 9.41 -11.53
CA HIS A 125 2.14 10.37 -10.70
C HIS A 125 3.36 9.70 -10.08
N TYR A 126 4.55 10.24 -10.34
CA TYR A 126 5.86 9.68 -9.94
C TYR A 126 6.12 8.21 -10.27
N GLY A 127 5.33 7.62 -11.19
CA GLY A 127 5.52 6.23 -11.60
C GLY A 127 4.97 5.19 -10.61
N HIS A 128 4.07 5.59 -9.72
CA HIS A 128 3.42 4.67 -8.77
C HIS A 128 2.60 3.59 -9.49
N ILE A 129 2.84 2.33 -9.17
CA ILE A 129 2.19 1.17 -9.81
C ILE A 129 1.16 0.54 -8.88
N CYS A 130 1.57 0.04 -7.73
CA CYS A 130 0.67 -0.58 -6.77
C CYS A 130 1.29 -0.64 -5.37
N LEU A 131 0.45 -0.75 -4.34
CA LEU A 131 0.93 -0.90 -2.97
C LEU A 131 0.06 -1.85 -2.14
N ALA A 132 0.69 -2.47 -1.13
CA ALA A 132 0.06 -3.09 0.03
C ALA A 132 0.30 -2.21 1.26
N GLN A 133 -0.78 -1.86 1.97
CA GLN A 133 -0.73 -1.01 3.16
C GLN A 133 -1.37 -1.71 4.34
N VAL A 134 -0.66 -1.76 5.46
CA VAL A 134 -1.10 -2.37 6.72
C VAL A 134 -1.39 -1.29 7.73
N ARG A 135 -2.59 -1.31 8.32
CA ARG A 135 -3.06 -0.47 9.41
C ARG A 135 -3.44 -1.33 10.61
N THR A 136 -3.63 -0.75 11.78
CA THR A 136 -4.06 -1.50 12.98
C THR A 136 -5.40 -2.22 12.82
N ASN A 137 -6.25 -1.79 11.90
CA ASN A 137 -7.59 -2.32 11.68
C ASN A 137 -7.83 -2.96 10.30
N GLY A 138 -6.79 -3.09 9.46
CA GLY A 138 -6.98 -3.67 8.13
C GLY A 138 -5.76 -3.67 7.24
N VAL A 139 -5.86 -4.44 6.16
CA VAL A 139 -4.90 -4.51 5.08
C VAL A 139 -5.56 -4.02 3.79
N THR A 140 -4.94 -3.06 3.13
CA THR A 140 -5.42 -2.44 1.89
C THR A 140 -4.47 -2.74 0.75
N ILE A 141 -4.99 -3.15 -0.40
CA ILE A 141 -4.26 -3.19 -1.67
C ILE A 141 -4.80 -2.10 -2.58
N ILE A 142 -3.90 -1.36 -3.23
CA ILE A 142 -4.25 -0.28 -4.16
C ILE A 142 -3.54 -0.51 -5.50
N ASP A 143 -4.31 -0.57 -6.58
CA ASP A 143 -3.81 -0.33 -7.94
C ASP A 143 -3.67 1.18 -8.10
N GLN A 144 -2.44 1.68 -8.09
CA GLN A 144 -2.16 3.10 -8.20
C GLN A 144 -2.04 3.51 -9.68
N ARG A 145 -1.48 2.65 -10.53
CA ARG A 145 -1.25 2.91 -11.96
C ARG A 145 -2.53 3.25 -12.72
N ASP A 146 -3.56 2.41 -12.56
CA ASP A 146 -4.86 2.59 -13.23
C ASP A 146 -5.89 3.21 -12.29
N GLY A 147 -5.47 3.51 -11.05
CA GLY A 147 -6.28 4.05 -9.97
C GLY A 147 -5.89 5.46 -9.56
N ASN A 148 -5.69 5.66 -8.27
CA ASN A 148 -5.58 6.98 -7.64
C ASN A 148 -4.36 7.81 -8.07
N MET A 149 -3.31 7.17 -8.61
CA MET A 149 -2.09 7.84 -9.11
C MET A 149 -2.05 7.96 -10.64
N ARG A 150 -3.02 7.41 -11.39
CA ARG A 150 -3.15 7.74 -12.81
C ARG A 150 -3.28 9.25 -12.97
N ASN A 151 -2.49 9.86 -13.85
CA ASN A 151 -2.30 11.31 -13.87
C ASN A 151 -3.61 12.10 -13.91
N ASP A 152 -4.56 11.70 -14.74
CA ASP A 152 -5.87 12.37 -14.84
C ASP A 152 -6.70 12.24 -13.55
N ILE A 153 -6.71 11.04 -12.93
CA ILE A 153 -7.42 10.79 -11.65
C ILE A 153 -6.72 11.50 -10.49
N TYR A 154 -5.39 11.57 -10.51
CA TYR A 154 -4.61 12.32 -9.53
C TYR A 154 -4.94 13.83 -9.61
N GLU A 155 -4.99 14.39 -10.81
CA GLU A 155 -5.38 15.81 -10.98
C GLU A 155 -6.82 16.07 -10.50
N MET A 156 -7.76 15.15 -10.71
CA MET A 156 -9.11 15.25 -10.16
C MET A 156 -9.15 15.32 -8.63
N SER A 157 -8.13 14.78 -7.95
CA SER A 157 -8.09 14.81 -6.47
C SER A 157 -7.92 16.22 -5.90
N LYS A 158 -7.45 17.16 -6.71
CA LYS A 158 -7.23 18.57 -6.35
C LYS A 158 -8.52 19.41 -6.46
N ASP A 159 -9.55 18.87 -7.13
CA ASP A 159 -10.82 19.54 -7.35
C ASP A 159 -11.95 18.85 -6.57
N PRO A 160 -12.49 19.47 -5.50
CA PRO A 160 -13.59 18.90 -4.73
C PRO A 160 -14.86 18.61 -5.56
N ALA A 161 -15.09 19.37 -6.64
CA ALA A 161 -16.25 19.17 -7.51
C ALA A 161 -16.20 17.83 -8.27
N LYS A 162 -14.99 17.29 -8.50
CA LYS A 162 -14.77 16.02 -9.19
C LYS A 162 -14.79 14.80 -8.28
N LYS A 163 -15.06 14.96 -6.99
CA LYS A 163 -15.03 13.87 -5.99
C LYS A 163 -15.90 12.67 -6.39
N ALA A 164 -17.12 12.92 -6.86
CA ALA A 164 -18.07 11.85 -7.23
C ALA A 164 -17.60 11.10 -8.49
N GLU A 165 -17.17 11.82 -9.52
CA GLU A 165 -16.64 11.25 -10.76
C GLU A 165 -15.38 10.42 -10.45
N ARG A 166 -14.44 10.96 -9.70
CA ARG A 166 -13.24 10.27 -9.25
C ARG A 166 -13.56 8.98 -8.51
N ALA A 167 -14.54 9.00 -7.61
CA ALA A 167 -14.95 7.81 -6.87
C ALA A 167 -15.45 6.68 -7.78
N GLN A 168 -16.12 7.00 -8.90
CA GLN A 168 -16.54 5.99 -9.89
C GLN A 168 -15.35 5.36 -10.61
N LEU A 169 -14.35 6.18 -11.00
CA LEU A 169 -13.14 5.71 -11.68
C LEU A 169 -12.27 4.81 -10.77
N LEU A 170 -12.35 5.00 -9.45
CA LEU A 170 -11.60 4.22 -8.46
C LEU A 170 -12.26 2.91 -8.06
N LYS A 171 -13.49 2.62 -8.54
CA LYS A 171 -14.17 1.35 -8.23
C LYS A 171 -13.34 0.16 -8.72
N GLY A 172 -13.11 -0.81 -7.82
CA GLY A 172 -12.31 -2.00 -8.09
C GLY A 172 -10.78 -1.76 -8.19
N ARG A 173 -10.31 -0.51 -7.96
CA ARG A 173 -8.88 -0.17 -7.97
C ARG A 173 -8.23 -0.26 -6.61
N GLN A 174 -9.02 -0.39 -5.57
CA GLN A 174 -8.54 -0.65 -4.21
C GLN A 174 -9.51 -1.53 -3.45
N ILE A 175 -8.99 -2.24 -2.47
CA ILE A 175 -9.77 -3.09 -1.57
C ILE A 175 -9.13 -3.08 -0.19
N THR A 176 -9.98 -3.10 0.85
CA THR A 176 -9.54 -3.19 2.23
C THR A 176 -10.22 -4.37 2.89
N TYR A 177 -9.43 -5.25 3.49
CA TYR A 177 -9.91 -6.34 4.33
C TYR A 177 -9.67 -6.00 5.80
N PRO A 178 -10.64 -6.28 6.68
CA PRO A 178 -10.45 -6.08 8.10
C PRO A 178 -9.38 -7.06 8.62
N ALA A 179 -8.46 -6.54 9.42
CA ALA A 179 -7.45 -7.32 10.12
C ALA A 179 -7.14 -6.63 11.44
N LYS A 180 -6.83 -7.40 12.49
CA LYS A 180 -6.33 -6.86 13.75
C LYS A 180 -4.80 -6.94 13.73
N VAL A 181 -4.14 -5.77 13.71
CA VAL A 181 -2.70 -5.64 13.76
C VAL A 181 -2.35 -4.93 15.05
N GLU A 182 -1.67 -5.62 15.95
CA GLU A 182 -1.36 -5.10 17.28
C GLU A 182 -0.19 -4.11 17.21
N SER A 183 -0.38 -2.90 17.78
CA SER A 183 0.67 -1.89 17.84
C SER A 183 1.77 -2.32 18.79
N GLY A 184 3.04 -2.04 18.44
CA GLY A 184 4.20 -2.43 19.23
C GLY A 184 4.64 -3.88 19.05
N VAL A 185 3.91 -4.69 18.29
CA VAL A 185 4.20 -6.11 18.03
C VAL A 185 4.77 -6.27 16.62
N TRP A 186 5.75 -7.15 16.47
CA TRP A 186 6.28 -7.54 15.18
C TRP A 186 5.33 -8.49 14.45
N HIS A 187 5.07 -8.18 13.18
CA HIS A 187 4.28 -8.97 12.26
C HIS A 187 5.09 -9.32 11.02
N THR A 188 4.89 -10.49 10.47
CA THR A 188 5.48 -10.89 9.18
C THR A 188 4.49 -10.58 8.07
N LEU A 189 4.88 -9.68 7.17
CA LEU A 189 4.13 -9.31 5.98
C LEU A 189 4.74 -9.99 4.76
N VAL A 190 3.91 -10.66 3.97
CA VAL A 190 4.29 -11.20 2.65
C VAL A 190 3.40 -10.58 1.59
N VAL A 191 4.01 -9.94 0.60
CA VAL A 191 3.34 -9.34 -0.55
C VAL A 191 3.73 -10.09 -1.80
N GLU A 192 2.78 -10.72 -2.44
CA GLU A 192 2.95 -11.46 -3.69
C GLU A 192 2.34 -10.67 -4.84
N THR A 193 3.09 -10.46 -5.91
CA THR A 193 2.58 -9.89 -7.17
C THR A 193 2.82 -10.86 -8.31
N VAL A 194 1.75 -11.27 -9.02
CA VAL A 194 1.81 -12.16 -10.17
C VAL A 194 0.79 -11.73 -11.21
N GLY A 195 1.25 -11.42 -12.41
CA GLY A 195 0.38 -10.87 -13.45
C GLY A 195 -0.37 -9.64 -12.93
N ASP A 196 -1.68 -9.62 -13.05
CA ASP A 196 -2.56 -8.53 -12.59
C ASP A 196 -3.09 -8.71 -11.16
N ALA A 197 -2.51 -9.61 -10.36
CA ALA A 197 -2.94 -9.92 -9.01
C ALA A 197 -1.89 -9.58 -7.95
N MET A 198 -2.36 -9.06 -6.82
CA MET A 198 -1.60 -8.93 -5.58
C MET A 198 -2.32 -9.68 -4.46
N ARG A 199 -1.57 -10.47 -3.70
CA ARG A 199 -2.03 -11.14 -2.49
C ARG A 199 -1.13 -10.76 -1.33
N VAL A 200 -1.74 -10.55 -0.17
CA VAL A 200 -1.03 -10.23 1.06
C VAL A 200 -1.32 -11.29 2.10
N THR A 201 -0.27 -11.71 2.80
CA THR A 201 -0.32 -12.58 3.97
C THR A 201 0.23 -11.81 5.17
N LEU A 202 -0.43 -11.93 6.31
CA LEU A 202 0.02 -11.36 7.58
C LEU A 202 0.10 -12.49 8.61
N ASP A 203 1.27 -12.68 9.22
CA ASP A 203 1.56 -13.75 10.18
C ASP A 203 1.13 -15.15 9.67
N GLY A 204 1.44 -15.41 8.40
CA GLY A 204 1.11 -16.68 7.73
C GLY A 204 -0.35 -16.86 7.32
N LYS A 205 -1.23 -15.87 7.59
CA LYS A 205 -2.65 -15.93 7.25
C LYS A 205 -2.97 -15.05 6.04
N PRO A 206 -3.81 -15.51 5.08
CA PRO A 206 -4.32 -14.66 4.01
C PRO A 206 -4.99 -13.41 4.57
N ALA A 207 -4.55 -12.21 4.13
CA ALA A 207 -4.98 -10.94 4.71
C ALA A 207 -5.65 -10.00 3.70
N ALA A 208 -5.23 -10.04 2.41
CA ALA A 208 -5.87 -9.27 1.34
C ALA A 208 -5.59 -9.88 -0.04
N TYR A 209 -6.46 -9.58 -1.00
CA TYR A 209 -6.30 -9.97 -2.40
C TYR A 209 -6.98 -8.95 -3.32
N LEU A 210 -6.30 -8.55 -4.38
CA LEU A 210 -6.85 -7.71 -5.44
C LEU A 210 -6.34 -8.19 -6.80
N LYS A 211 -7.25 -8.30 -7.75
CA LYS A 211 -6.94 -8.45 -9.16
C LYS A 211 -7.30 -7.16 -9.89
N SER A 212 -6.30 -6.49 -10.46
CA SER A 212 -6.47 -5.21 -11.16
C SER A 212 -5.35 -4.99 -12.18
N SER A 213 -5.71 -4.49 -13.36
CA SER A 213 -4.80 -4.37 -14.51
C SER A 213 -3.51 -3.61 -14.23
N GLY A 214 -3.57 -2.58 -13.36
CA GLY A 214 -2.39 -1.78 -13.03
C GLY A 214 -1.29 -2.57 -12.32
N ILE A 215 -1.66 -3.56 -11.50
CA ILE A 215 -0.72 -4.43 -10.80
C ILE A 215 0.17 -5.19 -11.79
N GLY A 216 -0.40 -5.56 -12.97
CA GLY A 216 0.29 -6.28 -14.04
C GLY A 216 1.29 -5.47 -14.86
N HIS A 217 1.74 -4.30 -14.35
CA HIS A 217 2.75 -3.49 -15.02
C HIS A 217 4.04 -4.30 -15.27
N ALA A 218 4.58 -4.17 -16.50
CA ALA A 218 5.66 -5.05 -16.98
C ALA A 218 6.97 -4.90 -16.18
N THR A 219 7.23 -3.72 -15.64
CA THR A 219 8.45 -3.42 -14.88
C THR A 219 8.10 -2.65 -13.62
N LYS A 220 8.54 -3.13 -12.47
CA LYS A 220 8.55 -2.39 -11.21
C LYS A 220 10.01 -2.15 -10.88
N SER A 221 10.53 -0.94 -11.17
CA SER A 221 11.96 -0.66 -11.11
C SER A 221 12.49 -0.49 -9.69
N LYS A 222 11.60 -0.24 -8.72
CA LYS A 222 11.93 -0.10 -7.29
C LYS A 222 10.77 -0.56 -6.40
N ILE A 223 11.12 -0.85 -5.16
CA ILE A 223 10.20 -1.10 -4.06
C ILE A 223 10.38 0.04 -3.05
N GLU A 224 9.30 0.53 -2.48
CA GLU A 224 9.34 1.56 -1.45
C GLU A 224 8.69 1.06 -0.17
N LEU A 225 9.35 1.34 0.97
CA LEU A 225 8.81 1.14 2.30
C LEU A 225 8.27 2.47 2.79
N GLY A 226 6.98 2.51 3.14
CA GLY A 226 6.30 3.72 3.57
C GLY A 226 5.82 3.65 5.02
N VAL A 227 5.88 4.79 5.73
CA VAL A 227 5.34 4.94 7.09
C VAL A 227 4.55 6.24 7.17
N GLY A 228 3.30 6.16 7.65
CA GLY A 228 2.49 7.31 8.00
C GLY A 228 2.32 7.43 9.52
N GLY A 229 2.20 8.65 10.02
CA GLY A 229 2.07 8.91 11.45
C GLY A 229 3.39 8.87 12.20
N LYS A 230 3.39 8.26 13.38
CA LYS A 230 4.60 8.17 14.22
C LYS A 230 5.56 7.08 13.73
N ASP A 231 6.15 6.35 14.65
CA ASP A 231 7.21 5.40 14.32
C ASP A 231 6.66 4.08 13.75
N GLY A 232 7.19 3.68 12.62
CA GLY A 232 7.04 2.35 12.04
C GLY A 232 8.41 1.74 11.78
N TYR A 233 8.52 0.44 11.92
CA TYR A 233 9.78 -0.29 11.79
C TYR A 233 9.67 -1.40 10.78
N PHE A 234 10.78 -1.64 10.09
CA PHE A 234 10.96 -2.76 9.18
C PHE A 234 12.22 -3.55 9.56
N ASP A 235 12.18 -4.85 9.33
CA ASP A 235 13.26 -5.77 9.61
C ASP A 235 13.18 -6.98 8.68
N ASP A 236 14.28 -7.73 8.52
CA ASP A 236 14.34 -8.99 7.79
C ASP A 236 13.69 -8.95 6.39
N ILE A 237 13.97 -7.90 5.60
CA ILE A 237 13.40 -7.83 4.25
C ILE A 237 14.05 -8.82 3.30
N LYS A 238 13.22 -9.50 2.50
CA LYS A 238 13.66 -10.39 1.41
C LYS A 238 12.80 -10.15 0.18
N VAL A 239 13.44 -10.10 -0.98
CA VAL A 239 12.77 -9.91 -2.29
C VAL A 239 13.19 -11.02 -3.23
N TRP A 240 12.22 -11.72 -3.80
CA TRP A 240 12.42 -12.76 -4.79
C TRP A 240 11.76 -12.39 -6.12
N ASN A 241 12.37 -12.80 -7.23
CA ASN A 241 11.61 -13.02 -8.45
C ASN A 241 10.57 -14.12 -8.21
N ALA A 242 9.46 -14.04 -8.92
CA ALA A 242 8.39 -15.02 -8.82
C ALA A 242 7.89 -15.48 -10.19
N GLU A 243 7.22 -16.63 -10.18
CA GLU A 243 6.38 -17.11 -11.27
C GLU A 243 5.00 -17.47 -10.69
N PRO A 244 3.95 -17.59 -11.50
CA PRO A 244 2.65 -18.07 -11.02
C PRO A 244 2.82 -19.40 -10.28
N ALA A 245 2.19 -19.51 -9.10
CA ALA A 245 2.10 -20.80 -8.43
C ALA A 245 1.28 -21.77 -9.32
N ALA A 246 1.60 -23.06 -9.24
CA ALA A 246 0.76 -24.06 -9.88
C ALA A 246 -0.66 -24.02 -9.28
N PRO A 247 -1.70 -24.21 -10.10
CA PRO A 247 -3.09 -24.23 -9.66
C PRO A 247 -3.38 -25.36 -8.66
#